data_faf3ad11c73cd23c64e12d073f5f5006
#
_entry.id   faf3ad11c73cd23c64e12d073f5f5006
#
_cell.length_a   1.000
_cell.length_b   1.000
_cell.length_c   1.000
_cell.angle_alpha   90.00
_cell.angle_beta   90.00
_cell.angle_gamma   90.00
#
_symmetry.space_group_name_H-M   'P 1'
#
loop_
_entity.id
_entity.type
_entity.pdbx_description
1 polymer ?
#
loop_
_entity_poly.entity_id
_entity_poly.type
_entity_poly.pdbx_seq_one_letter_code
_entity_poly.pdbx_strand_id
1 'polypeptide(L)'
;MNLDLLIDPWRSPANVWLVFTAFLVALSCAIPGTFLVLRRMALTGDAITHSVLPGIVAGFLLGGGLDSPLLLVGAALAGLACVLSIEFLHQRMGVREDAATGIAFTTFFALGVVGLRLYASKIDLDPDCVLYGSLETAVHGARVSLGSL
;
A
#
# COMPACT_ATOMS: atom_id res chain seq x y z
N MET A 1 5.48 -28.57 -24.75
CA MET A 1 5.55 -27.57 -23.66
C MET A 1 6.93 -26.94 -23.80
N ASN A 2 6.98 -25.73 -24.40
CA ASN A 2 8.26 -25.10 -24.78
C ASN A 2 8.99 -24.63 -23.52
N LEU A 3 10.08 -25.29 -23.18
CA LEU A 3 10.98 -24.92 -22.08
C LEU A 3 11.49 -23.47 -22.23
N ASP A 4 11.57 -22.98 -23.46
CA ASP A 4 12.00 -21.61 -23.76
C ASP A 4 11.07 -20.55 -23.11
N LEU A 5 9.76 -20.84 -23.00
CA LEU A 5 8.80 -19.97 -22.35
C LEU A 5 9.04 -19.79 -20.84
N LEU A 6 9.70 -20.76 -20.19
CA LEU A 6 10.09 -20.71 -18.77
C LEU A 6 11.46 -20.09 -18.56
N ILE A 7 12.35 -20.15 -19.58
CA ILE A 7 13.75 -19.68 -19.47
C ILE A 7 13.90 -18.24 -19.97
N ASP A 8 13.14 -17.83 -20.98
CA ASP A 8 13.22 -16.50 -21.58
C ASP A 8 13.01 -15.33 -20.59
N PRO A 9 12.06 -15.42 -19.62
CA PRO A 9 11.91 -14.36 -18.62
C PRO A 9 13.16 -14.12 -17.78
N TRP A 10 13.98 -15.16 -17.55
CA TRP A 10 15.18 -15.06 -16.71
C TRP A 10 16.41 -14.50 -17.44
N ARG A 11 16.35 -14.38 -18.76
CA ARG A 11 17.43 -13.80 -19.59
C ARG A 11 17.47 -12.29 -19.52
N SER A 12 16.37 -11.64 -19.15
CA SER A 12 16.35 -10.19 -19.00
C SER A 12 16.79 -9.78 -17.58
N PRO A 13 17.82 -8.95 -17.43
CA PRO A 13 18.27 -8.49 -16.10
C PRO A 13 17.18 -7.72 -15.35
N ALA A 14 16.21 -7.11 -16.06
CA ALA A 14 15.07 -6.45 -15.45
C ALA A 14 14.18 -7.40 -14.65
N ASN A 15 13.88 -8.57 -15.21
CA ASN A 15 13.02 -9.56 -14.56
C ASN A 15 13.71 -10.19 -13.34
N VAL A 16 15.03 -10.36 -13.37
CA VAL A 16 15.78 -10.85 -12.21
C VAL A 16 15.71 -9.83 -11.06
N TRP A 17 15.88 -8.55 -11.35
CA TRP A 17 15.73 -7.49 -10.35
C TRP A 17 14.31 -7.40 -9.79
N LEU A 18 13.31 -7.57 -10.64
CA LEU A 18 11.89 -7.59 -10.22
C LEU A 18 11.63 -8.74 -9.25
N VAL A 19 12.07 -9.95 -9.56
CA VAL A 19 11.92 -11.12 -8.68
C VAL A 19 12.68 -10.92 -7.36
N PHE A 20 13.89 -10.38 -7.41
CA PHE A 20 14.66 -10.11 -6.20
C PHE A 20 13.99 -9.07 -5.30
N THR A 21 13.48 -7.99 -5.88
CA THR A 21 12.72 -6.97 -5.15
C THR A 21 11.44 -7.55 -4.55
N ALA A 22 10.68 -8.33 -5.32
CA ALA A 22 9.47 -9.01 -4.85
C ALA A 22 9.78 -9.96 -3.69
N PHE A 23 10.89 -10.70 -3.76
CA PHE A 23 11.33 -11.59 -2.68
C PHE A 23 11.66 -10.81 -1.40
N LEU A 24 12.39 -9.70 -1.50
CA LEU A 24 12.72 -8.86 -0.34
C LEU A 24 11.46 -8.27 0.30
N VAL A 25 10.51 -7.78 -0.51
CA VAL A 25 9.24 -7.26 -0.03
C VAL A 25 8.44 -8.37 0.66
N ALA A 26 8.34 -9.55 0.06
CA ALA A 26 7.65 -10.69 0.65
C ALA A 26 8.28 -11.10 1.99
N LEU A 27 9.61 -11.12 2.09
CA LEU A 27 10.32 -11.43 3.32
C LEU A 27 10.05 -10.38 4.42
N SER A 28 10.06 -9.11 4.05
CA SER A 28 9.76 -8.00 4.97
C SER A 28 8.32 -8.05 5.49
N CYS A 29 7.37 -8.48 4.67
CA CYS A 29 5.97 -8.62 5.05
C CYS A 29 5.68 -9.93 5.82
N ALA A 30 6.49 -10.97 5.62
CA ALA A 30 6.27 -12.28 6.25
C ALA A 30 6.40 -12.22 7.78
N ILE A 31 7.35 -11.47 8.30
CA ILE A 31 7.59 -11.35 9.75
C ILE A 31 6.38 -10.72 10.47
N PRO A 32 5.94 -9.50 10.14
CA PRO A 32 4.76 -8.91 10.78
C PRO A 32 3.48 -9.68 10.43
N GLY A 33 3.36 -10.22 9.22
CA GLY A 33 2.21 -11.01 8.81
C GLY A 33 2.02 -12.27 9.65
N THR A 34 3.09 -13.01 9.93
CA THR A 34 3.05 -14.19 10.82
C THR A 34 2.58 -13.81 12.21
N PHE A 35 3.06 -12.69 12.76
CA PHE A 35 2.64 -12.21 14.07
C PHE A 35 1.16 -11.84 14.12
N LEU A 36 0.64 -11.17 13.08
CA LEU A 36 -0.78 -10.83 12.94
C LEU A 36 -1.67 -12.08 12.87
N VAL A 37 -1.25 -13.09 12.09
CA VAL A 37 -1.99 -14.36 12.01
C VAL A 37 -2.02 -15.09 13.34
N LEU A 38 -0.91 -15.16 14.05
CA LEU A 38 -0.84 -15.78 15.38
C LEU A 38 -1.75 -15.07 16.40
N ARG A 39 -1.91 -13.76 16.27
CA ARG A 39 -2.84 -12.98 17.10
C ARG A 39 -4.30 -13.02 16.63
N ARG A 40 -4.60 -13.75 15.56
CA ARG A 40 -5.92 -13.82 14.92
C ARG A 40 -6.41 -12.48 14.33
N MET A 41 -5.49 -11.56 14.06
CA MET A 41 -5.72 -10.22 13.52
C MET A 41 -5.38 -10.13 12.03
N ALA A 42 -5.58 -11.19 11.26
CA ALA A 42 -5.17 -11.25 9.85
C ALA A 42 -5.80 -10.14 8.99
N LEU A 43 -7.06 -9.78 9.26
CA LEU A 43 -7.77 -8.71 8.54
C LEU A 43 -7.21 -7.31 8.81
N THR A 44 -6.50 -7.11 9.92
CA THR A 44 -5.94 -5.80 10.27
C THR A 44 -4.84 -5.37 9.30
N GLY A 45 -4.05 -6.32 8.78
CA GLY A 45 -3.05 -6.03 7.77
C GLY A 45 -3.66 -5.47 6.48
N ASP A 46 -4.73 -6.09 6.02
CA ASP A 46 -5.48 -5.65 4.84
C ASP A 46 -6.16 -4.29 5.07
N ALA A 47 -6.75 -4.11 6.25
CA ALA A 47 -7.35 -2.84 6.64
C ALA A 47 -6.36 -1.68 6.61
N ILE A 48 -5.12 -1.88 7.07
CA ILE A 48 -4.08 -0.84 7.08
C ILE A 48 -3.69 -0.48 5.65
N THR A 49 -3.48 -1.45 4.76
CA THR A 49 -3.04 -1.19 3.39
C THR A 49 -4.03 -0.33 2.60
N HIS A 50 -5.31 -0.56 2.77
CA HIS A 50 -6.35 0.22 2.09
C HIS A 50 -6.71 1.53 2.80
N SER A 51 -6.49 1.64 4.12
CA SER A 51 -6.71 2.87 4.88
C SER A 51 -5.69 3.97 4.60
N VAL A 52 -4.59 3.64 3.93
CA VAL A 52 -3.56 4.59 3.52
C VAL A 52 -4.05 5.55 2.42
N LEU A 53 -5.04 5.14 1.62
CA LEU A 53 -5.56 5.90 0.48
C LEU A 53 -5.96 7.36 0.82
N PRO A 54 -6.78 7.66 1.85
CA PRO A 54 -7.11 9.03 2.19
C PRO A 54 -5.90 9.85 2.61
N GLY A 55 -4.90 9.21 3.22
CA GLY A 55 -3.64 9.86 3.59
C GLY A 55 -2.79 10.24 2.40
N ILE A 56 -2.72 9.41 1.37
CA ILE A 56 -2.05 9.73 0.11
C ILE A 56 -2.74 10.89 -0.57
N VAL A 57 -4.08 10.88 -0.67
CA VAL A 57 -4.85 11.99 -1.26
C VAL A 57 -4.60 13.29 -0.51
N ALA A 58 -4.65 13.28 0.83
CA ALA A 58 -4.37 14.46 1.65
C ALA A 58 -2.92 14.94 1.49
N GLY A 59 -1.95 14.02 1.51
CA GLY A 59 -0.54 14.33 1.32
C GLY A 59 -0.26 14.96 -0.05
N PHE A 60 -0.91 14.47 -1.10
CA PHE A 60 -0.83 15.04 -2.44
C PHE A 60 -1.38 16.48 -2.50
N LEU A 61 -2.55 16.70 -1.90
CA LEU A 61 -3.19 18.02 -1.89
C LEU A 61 -2.33 19.07 -1.14
N LEU A 62 -1.63 18.66 -0.10
CA LEU A 62 -0.76 19.55 0.69
C LEU A 62 0.62 19.71 0.06
N GLY A 63 1.13 18.67 -0.57
CA GLY A 63 2.49 18.64 -1.13
C GLY A 63 2.61 19.10 -2.57
N GLY A 64 1.51 19.15 -3.32
CA GLY A 64 1.46 19.62 -4.71
C GLY A 64 2.16 18.73 -5.75
N GLY A 65 2.59 17.51 -5.41
CA GLY A 65 3.27 16.61 -6.34
C GLY A 65 3.51 15.22 -5.78
N LEU A 66 3.78 14.27 -6.69
CA LEU A 66 4.01 12.84 -6.38
C LEU A 66 5.36 12.59 -5.68
N ASP A 67 6.35 13.47 -5.88
CA ASP A 67 7.68 13.36 -5.28
C ASP A 67 7.77 13.97 -3.87
N SER A 68 6.64 14.43 -3.33
CA SER A 68 6.62 15.08 -2.03
C SER A 68 6.72 14.06 -0.88
N PRO A 69 7.63 14.26 0.08
CA PRO A 69 7.69 13.41 1.28
C PRO A 69 6.39 13.46 2.11
N LEU A 70 5.53 14.46 1.86
CA LEU A 70 4.21 14.59 2.47
C LEU A 70 3.26 13.44 2.12
N LEU A 71 3.44 12.76 0.96
CA LEU A 71 2.67 11.56 0.63
C LEU A 71 2.97 10.44 1.63
N LEU A 72 4.25 10.20 1.91
CA LEU A 72 4.67 9.17 2.86
C LEU A 72 4.16 9.47 4.27
N VAL A 73 4.29 10.73 4.69
CA VAL A 73 3.79 11.17 6.01
C VAL A 73 2.27 11.05 6.09
N GLY A 74 1.54 11.49 5.04
CA GLY A 74 0.09 11.36 4.96
C GLY A 74 -0.36 9.90 5.03
N ALA A 75 0.30 9.03 4.27
CA ALA A 75 0.06 7.60 4.28
C ALA A 75 0.25 6.98 5.68
N ALA A 76 1.38 7.30 6.34
CA ALA A 76 1.69 6.81 7.67
C ALA A 76 0.67 7.31 8.72
N LEU A 77 0.28 8.58 8.65
CA LEU A 77 -0.72 9.15 9.56
C LEU A 77 -2.11 8.52 9.38
N ALA A 78 -2.52 8.25 8.14
CA ALA A 78 -3.80 7.60 7.88
C ALA A 78 -3.81 6.14 8.37
N GLY A 79 -2.73 5.38 8.14
CA GLY A 79 -2.57 4.05 8.68
C GLY A 79 -2.62 4.03 10.21
N LEU A 80 -1.90 4.95 10.86
CA LEU A 80 -1.93 5.10 12.31
C LEU A 80 -3.34 5.46 12.82
N ALA A 81 -4.03 6.40 12.17
CA ALA A 81 -5.38 6.79 12.52
C ALA A 81 -6.37 5.61 12.39
N CYS A 82 -6.20 4.76 11.37
CA CYS A 82 -7.00 3.55 11.21
C CYS A 82 -6.79 2.58 12.40
N VAL A 83 -5.54 2.28 12.76
CA VAL A 83 -5.22 1.40 13.89
C VAL A 83 -5.78 1.96 15.19
N LEU A 84 -5.61 3.25 15.45
CA LEU A 84 -6.15 3.90 16.65
C LEU A 84 -7.69 3.86 16.67
N SER A 85 -8.34 3.96 15.51
CA SER A 85 -9.80 3.85 15.40
C SER A 85 -10.27 2.43 15.74
N ILE A 86 -9.59 1.39 15.23
CA ILE A 86 -9.87 -0.01 15.55
C ILE A 86 -9.74 -0.24 17.06
N GLU A 87 -8.64 0.21 17.64
CA GLU A 87 -8.37 0.05 19.07
C GLU A 87 -9.42 0.79 19.93
N PHE A 88 -9.78 2.00 19.54
CA PHE A 88 -10.82 2.79 20.22
C PHE A 88 -12.18 2.08 20.18
N LEU A 89 -12.62 1.56 19.03
CA LEU A 89 -13.86 0.83 18.90
C LEU A 89 -13.85 -0.44 19.75
N HIS A 90 -12.72 -1.16 19.74
CA HIS A 90 -12.60 -2.39 20.48
C HIS A 90 -12.60 -2.15 22.00
N GLN A 91 -11.71 -1.27 22.50
CA GLN A 91 -11.52 -1.06 23.93
C GLN A 91 -12.60 -0.22 24.60
N ARG A 92 -13.06 0.85 23.92
CA ARG A 92 -14.01 1.80 24.51
C ARG A 92 -15.45 1.46 24.24
N MET A 93 -15.75 0.92 23.08
CA MET A 93 -17.13 0.61 22.68
C MET A 93 -17.47 -0.87 22.83
N GLY A 94 -16.51 -1.73 23.19
CA GLY A 94 -16.74 -3.16 23.37
C GLY A 94 -17.06 -3.91 22.08
N VAL A 95 -16.76 -3.32 20.91
CA VAL A 95 -16.99 -3.94 19.62
C VAL A 95 -15.99 -5.07 19.44
N ARG A 96 -16.42 -6.19 18.84
CA ARG A 96 -15.49 -7.29 18.51
C ARG A 96 -14.44 -6.79 17.55
N GLU A 97 -13.21 -7.25 17.71
CA GLU A 97 -12.05 -6.80 16.94
C GLU A 97 -12.24 -6.90 15.43
N ASP A 98 -12.79 -8.03 14.93
CA ASP A 98 -13.10 -8.21 13.52
C ASP A 98 -14.11 -7.17 12.99
N ALA A 99 -15.15 -6.86 13.79
CA ALA A 99 -16.15 -5.86 13.43
C ALA A 99 -15.58 -4.44 13.48
N ALA A 100 -14.74 -4.12 14.47
CA ALA A 100 -14.05 -2.85 14.58
C ALA A 100 -13.12 -2.61 13.38
N THR A 101 -12.39 -3.65 12.98
CA THR A 101 -11.53 -3.64 11.79
C THR A 101 -12.34 -3.40 10.52
N GLY A 102 -13.45 -4.11 10.33
CA GLY A 102 -14.32 -3.93 9.17
C GLY A 102 -14.91 -2.53 9.08
N ILE A 103 -15.37 -1.95 10.20
CA ILE A 103 -15.91 -0.59 10.25
C ILE A 103 -14.83 0.45 9.92
N ALA A 104 -13.67 0.35 10.54
CA ALA A 104 -12.55 1.26 10.29
C ALA A 104 -12.10 1.19 8.83
N PHE A 105 -11.85 -0.03 8.32
CA PHE A 105 -11.44 -0.27 6.94
C PHE A 105 -12.41 0.38 5.94
N THR A 106 -13.70 0.04 6.03
CA THR A 106 -14.69 0.56 5.07
C THR A 106 -14.82 2.08 5.14
N THR A 107 -14.72 2.66 6.33
CA THR A 107 -14.80 4.12 6.52
C THR A 107 -13.60 4.82 5.90
N PHE A 108 -12.38 4.38 6.20
CA PHE A 108 -11.16 4.99 5.63
C PHE A 108 -11.08 4.79 4.13
N PHE A 109 -11.40 3.59 3.64
CA PHE A 109 -11.42 3.31 2.21
C PHE A 109 -12.43 4.20 1.47
N ALA A 110 -13.65 4.32 1.98
CA ALA A 110 -14.67 5.18 1.40
C ALA A 110 -14.23 6.65 1.37
N LEU A 111 -13.62 7.16 2.44
CA LEU A 111 -13.06 8.51 2.48
C LEU A 111 -11.96 8.70 1.44
N GLY A 112 -11.09 7.71 1.26
CA GLY A 112 -10.05 7.74 0.24
C GLY A 112 -10.61 7.80 -1.17
N VAL A 113 -11.59 6.93 -1.48
CA VAL A 113 -12.24 6.88 -2.80
C VAL A 113 -12.99 8.17 -3.10
N VAL A 114 -13.75 8.71 -2.12
CA VAL A 114 -14.44 9.99 -2.27
C VAL A 114 -13.43 11.12 -2.49
N GLY A 115 -12.35 11.16 -1.70
CA GLY A 115 -11.27 12.12 -1.86
C GLY A 115 -10.66 12.07 -3.26
N LEU A 116 -10.33 10.86 -3.73
CA LEU A 116 -9.78 10.65 -5.06
C LEU A 116 -10.75 11.14 -6.15
N ARG A 117 -12.05 10.83 -6.04
CA ARG A 117 -13.09 11.27 -7.00
C ARG A 117 -13.26 12.78 -7.04
N LEU A 118 -13.27 13.44 -5.89
CA LEU A 118 -13.44 14.89 -5.80
C LEU A 118 -12.25 15.66 -6.38
N TYR A 119 -11.06 15.09 -6.30
CA TYR A 119 -9.82 15.73 -6.72
C TYR A 119 -9.16 15.07 -7.93
N ALA A 120 -9.81 14.09 -8.57
CA ALA A 120 -9.28 13.33 -9.70
C ALA A 120 -8.77 14.21 -10.86
N SER A 121 -9.40 15.39 -11.07
CA SER A 121 -8.95 16.34 -12.10
C SER A 121 -7.62 17.03 -11.77
N LYS A 122 -7.17 16.97 -10.52
CA LYS A 122 -5.91 17.57 -10.03
C LYS A 122 -4.84 16.52 -9.71
N ILE A 123 -5.23 15.26 -9.66
CA ILE A 123 -4.38 14.15 -9.24
C ILE A 123 -4.23 13.23 -10.45
N ASP A 124 -3.06 13.28 -11.09
CA ASP A 124 -2.64 12.32 -12.13
C ASP A 124 -2.23 10.98 -11.47
N LEU A 125 -3.05 10.52 -10.52
CA LEU A 125 -2.89 9.22 -9.88
C LEU A 125 -3.77 8.22 -10.63
N ASP A 126 -3.13 7.23 -11.23
CA ASP A 126 -3.82 6.05 -11.71
C ASP A 126 -4.36 5.28 -10.50
N PRO A 127 -5.71 5.17 -10.35
CA PRO A 127 -6.32 4.47 -9.22
C PRO A 127 -5.85 3.02 -9.11
N ASP A 128 -5.59 2.38 -10.24
CA ASP A 128 -5.14 0.99 -10.29
C ASP A 128 -3.72 0.86 -9.74
N CYS A 129 -2.84 1.81 -10.05
CA CYS A 129 -1.48 1.83 -9.51
C CYS A 129 -1.46 2.03 -7.98
N VAL A 130 -2.35 2.86 -7.45
CA VAL A 130 -2.43 3.14 -6.00
C VAL A 130 -3.05 1.97 -5.23
N LEU A 131 -4.08 1.32 -5.82
CA LEU A 131 -4.81 0.22 -5.16
C LEU A 131 -4.08 -1.13 -5.24
N TYR A 132 -3.48 -1.42 -6.38
CA TYR A 132 -2.84 -2.72 -6.62
C TYR A 132 -1.32 -2.67 -6.50
N GLY A 133 -0.72 -1.48 -6.57
CA GLY A 133 0.73 -1.29 -6.64
C GLY A 133 1.29 -1.70 -8.00
N SER A 134 2.45 -1.20 -8.33
CA SER A 134 3.16 -1.60 -9.55
C SER A 134 4.65 -1.78 -9.24
N LEU A 135 5.04 -3.02 -8.99
CA LEU A 135 6.46 -3.37 -8.82
C LEU A 135 7.28 -3.13 -10.08
N GLU A 136 6.64 -3.24 -11.25
CA GLU A 136 7.29 -3.05 -12.54
C GLU A 136 7.77 -1.61 -12.74
N THR A 137 6.93 -0.63 -12.41
CA THR A 137 7.28 0.79 -12.49
C THR A 137 8.33 1.18 -11.45
N ALA A 138 8.31 0.60 -10.24
CA ALA A 138 9.30 0.84 -9.21
C ALA A 138 10.71 0.41 -9.64
N VAL A 139 10.83 -0.74 -10.31
CA VAL A 139 12.12 -1.24 -10.82
C VAL A 139 12.66 -0.36 -11.95
N HIS A 140 11.79 0.16 -12.83
CA HIS A 140 12.17 1.09 -13.90
C HIS A 140 12.66 2.43 -13.34
N GLY A 141 11.97 2.99 -12.36
CA GLY A 141 12.35 4.23 -11.69
C GLY A 141 13.71 4.14 -10.98
N ALA A 142 13.96 3.03 -10.27
CA ALA A 142 15.24 2.77 -9.61
C ALA A 142 16.41 2.66 -10.60
N ARG A 143 16.18 2.10 -11.79
CA ARG A 143 17.22 2.00 -12.85
C ARG A 143 17.59 3.35 -13.43
N VAL A 144 16.63 4.23 -13.65
CA VAL A 144 16.89 5.58 -14.18
C VAL A 144 17.70 6.38 -13.17
N SER A 145 17.40 6.28 -11.88
CA SER A 145 18.14 6.94 -10.82
C SER A 145 19.59 6.44 -10.65
N LEU A 146 19.82 5.12 -10.78
CA LEU A 146 21.16 4.53 -10.68
C LEU A 146 22.00 4.71 -11.94
N GLY A 147 21.39 4.92 -13.10
CA GLY A 147 22.07 5.15 -14.36
C GLY A 147 22.52 6.61 -14.57
N SER A 148 22.11 7.52 -13.69
CA SER A 148 22.46 8.95 -13.72
C SER A 148 23.58 9.33 -12.73
N LEU A 149 24.14 8.36 -12.00
CA LEU A 149 25.34 8.47 -11.16
C LEU A 149 26.56 7.92 -11.89
#